data_e9376c6320536d82d746b8d81c9d13a2
#
_entry.id   e9376c6320536d82d746b8d81c9d13a2
#
_cell.length_a   1.000
_cell.length_b   1.000
_cell.length_c   1.000
_cell.angle_alpha   90.00
_cell.angle_beta   90.00
_cell.angle_gamma   90.00
#
_symmetry.space_group_name_H-M   'P 1'
#
loop_
_entity.id
_entity.type
_entity.pdbx_description
1 polymer ?
#
loop_
_entity_poly.entity_id
_entity_poly.type
_entity_poly.pdbx_seq_one_letter_code
_entity_poly.pdbx_strand_id
1 'polypeptide(L)'
;LEAAEGLPDKLLDKLKQESGRMPRLYQHRDGMFWPQLTLQDEELSTAGTSVFRKGEQRIKLDAQQTAVVQLLSGMHGMHTLWLAEEPVTIRRCSVSVTLKGESVRLRLDCQRGDETPQPSAAQCAQLARLCPQTVQSFWQQGIDLVHLQQRSALQYGVGREKITIKNDCPQLQTVVRFLPE
;
A
#
# COMPACT_ATOMS: atom_id res chain seq x y z
N LEU A 1 -22.11 -27.37 -16.49
CA LEU A 1 -21.55 -26.59 -17.61
C LEU A 1 -22.05 -25.13 -17.60
N GLU A 2 -23.25 -24.85 -17.08
CA GLU A 2 -23.79 -23.47 -16.99
C GLU A 2 -23.05 -22.55 -15.97
N ALA A 3 -22.41 -23.11 -14.96
CA ALA A 3 -21.66 -22.31 -13.96
C ALA A 3 -20.37 -21.65 -14.51
N ALA A 4 -19.91 -22.05 -15.68
CA ALA A 4 -18.72 -21.53 -16.32
C ALA A 4 -19.01 -20.37 -17.30
N GLU A 5 -20.25 -20.16 -17.70
CA GLU A 5 -20.64 -19.06 -18.57
C GLU A 5 -20.61 -17.74 -17.79
N GLY A 6 -19.80 -16.80 -18.28
CA GLY A 6 -19.58 -15.50 -17.66
C GLY A 6 -18.40 -15.40 -16.68
N LEU A 7 -17.73 -16.51 -16.34
CA LEU A 7 -16.53 -16.47 -15.49
C LEU A 7 -15.40 -15.63 -16.12
N PRO A 8 -15.13 -15.70 -17.43
CA PRO A 8 -14.11 -14.85 -18.06
C PRO A 8 -14.43 -13.36 -17.96
N ASP A 9 -15.67 -12.96 -18.12
CA ASP A 9 -16.10 -11.55 -18.04
C ASP A 9 -16.03 -11.04 -16.59
N LYS A 10 -16.53 -11.84 -15.63
CA LYS A 10 -16.42 -11.53 -14.20
C LYS A 10 -14.95 -11.42 -13.76
N LEU A 11 -14.09 -12.32 -14.25
CA LEU A 11 -12.66 -12.29 -14.00
C LEU A 11 -12.02 -11.02 -14.57
N LEU A 12 -12.34 -10.68 -15.81
CA LEU A 12 -11.82 -9.50 -16.47
C LEU A 12 -12.25 -8.21 -15.78
N ASP A 13 -13.52 -8.10 -15.38
CA ASP A 13 -14.04 -6.93 -14.68
C ASP A 13 -13.40 -6.80 -13.28
N LYS A 14 -13.24 -7.91 -12.56
CA LYS A 14 -12.54 -7.90 -11.27
C LYS A 14 -11.08 -7.51 -11.43
N LEU A 15 -10.37 -8.04 -12.43
CA LEU A 15 -8.99 -7.66 -12.74
C LEU A 15 -8.87 -6.17 -13.09
N LYS A 16 -9.80 -5.62 -13.88
CA LYS A 16 -9.84 -4.18 -14.20
C LYS A 16 -10.05 -3.35 -12.94
N GLN A 17 -11.00 -3.74 -12.09
CA GLN A 17 -11.30 -3.05 -10.84
C GLN A 17 -10.08 -3.04 -9.90
N GLU A 18 -9.46 -4.19 -9.69
CA GLU A 18 -8.30 -4.32 -8.80
C GLU A 18 -7.06 -3.62 -9.39
N SER A 19 -6.84 -3.73 -10.71
CA SER A 19 -5.74 -3.02 -11.38
C SER A 19 -5.86 -1.50 -11.23
N GLY A 20 -7.08 -0.96 -11.25
CA GLY A 20 -7.33 0.45 -11.00
C GLY A 20 -7.01 0.90 -9.58
N ARG A 21 -6.95 -0.04 -8.63
CA ARG A 21 -6.59 0.21 -7.21
C ARG A 21 -5.11 0.00 -6.91
N MET A 22 -4.31 -0.45 -7.89
CA MET A 22 -2.88 -0.69 -7.67
C MET A 22 -2.07 0.60 -7.86
N PRO A 23 -1.08 0.85 -6.98
CA PRO A 23 -0.18 1.98 -7.14
C PRO A 23 0.61 1.85 -8.44
N ARG A 24 0.82 2.98 -9.11
CA ARG A 24 1.69 3.01 -10.29
C ARG A 24 3.14 3.13 -9.84
N LEU A 25 4.00 2.23 -10.31
CA LEU A 25 5.44 2.30 -10.08
C LEU A 25 6.09 3.32 -11.04
N TYR A 26 5.79 4.61 -10.85
CA TYR A 26 6.26 5.67 -11.75
C TYR A 26 7.78 5.74 -11.92
N GLN A 27 8.53 5.33 -10.93
CA GLN A 27 10.00 5.34 -10.95
C GLN A 27 10.60 4.10 -11.61
N HIS A 28 9.80 3.09 -11.86
CA HIS A 28 10.25 1.83 -12.45
C HIS A 28 9.34 1.49 -13.62
N ARG A 29 9.72 1.96 -14.82
CA ARG A 29 8.98 1.66 -16.07
C ARG A 29 8.78 0.16 -16.31
N ASP A 30 9.62 -0.66 -15.72
CA ASP A 30 9.68 -2.11 -15.78
C ASP A 30 9.09 -2.81 -14.55
N GLY A 31 8.41 -2.06 -13.67
CA GLY A 31 7.72 -2.58 -12.50
C GLY A 31 6.20 -2.58 -12.64
N MET A 32 5.54 -3.60 -12.11
CA MET A 32 4.09 -3.68 -12.09
C MET A 32 3.57 -4.37 -10.84
N PHE A 33 2.35 -3.97 -10.43
CA PHE A 33 1.54 -4.69 -9.46
C PHE A 33 0.55 -5.57 -10.19
N TRP A 34 0.48 -6.82 -9.81
CA TRP A 34 -0.45 -7.80 -10.38
C TRP A 34 -1.36 -8.35 -9.29
N PRO A 35 -2.66 -8.05 -9.30
CA PRO A 35 -3.58 -8.58 -8.31
C PRO A 35 -3.66 -10.11 -8.42
N GLN A 36 -3.69 -10.77 -7.26
CA GLN A 36 -3.95 -12.20 -7.16
C GLN A 36 -5.41 -12.39 -6.79
N LEU A 37 -6.11 -13.16 -7.59
CA LEU A 37 -7.50 -13.52 -7.35
C LEU A 37 -7.59 -14.98 -6.91
N THR A 38 -8.51 -15.25 -6.02
CA THR A 38 -8.91 -16.59 -5.62
C THR A 38 -10.40 -16.77 -5.89
N LEU A 39 -10.77 -17.96 -6.26
CA LEU A 39 -12.16 -18.38 -6.42
C LEU A 39 -12.52 -19.24 -5.21
N GLN A 40 -13.45 -18.77 -4.38
CA GLN A 40 -14.02 -19.52 -3.28
C GLN A 40 -15.54 -19.47 -3.39
N ASP A 41 -16.19 -20.63 -3.30
CA ASP A 41 -17.66 -20.75 -3.36
C ASP A 41 -18.28 -19.97 -4.55
N GLU A 42 -17.65 -20.08 -5.72
CA GLU A 42 -18.02 -19.35 -6.95
C GLU A 42 -17.84 -17.83 -6.91
N GLU A 43 -17.31 -17.28 -5.81
CA GLU A 43 -16.99 -15.86 -5.70
C GLU A 43 -15.51 -15.58 -5.96
N LEU A 44 -15.25 -14.56 -6.79
CA LEU A 44 -13.92 -14.03 -7.03
C LEU A 44 -13.56 -13.02 -5.95
N SER A 45 -12.52 -13.32 -5.19
CA SER A 45 -11.98 -12.41 -4.17
C SER A 45 -10.50 -12.10 -4.40
N THR A 46 -10.01 -11.01 -3.82
CA THR A 46 -8.60 -10.63 -3.90
C THR A 46 -7.80 -11.37 -2.84
N ALA A 47 -6.89 -12.24 -3.25
CA ALA A 47 -6.00 -12.97 -2.35
C ALA A 47 -4.75 -12.17 -1.96
N GLY A 48 -4.45 -11.10 -2.69
CA GLY A 48 -3.27 -10.28 -2.48
C GLY A 48 -2.73 -9.70 -3.78
N THR A 49 -1.44 -9.36 -3.79
CA THR A 49 -0.79 -8.73 -4.95
C THR A 49 0.63 -9.26 -5.13
N SER A 50 0.99 -9.59 -6.36
CA SER A 50 2.38 -9.83 -6.75
C SER A 50 2.99 -8.56 -7.31
N VAL A 51 4.19 -8.23 -6.86
CA VAL A 51 4.98 -7.10 -7.36
C VAL A 51 6.11 -7.64 -8.23
N PHE A 52 6.10 -7.24 -9.49
CA PHE A 52 7.12 -7.61 -10.47
C PHE A 52 8.05 -6.44 -10.73
N ARG A 53 9.31 -6.74 -11.01
CA ARG A 53 10.29 -5.77 -11.48
C ARG A 53 11.21 -6.47 -12.46
N LYS A 54 11.37 -5.89 -13.66
CA LYS A 54 12.19 -6.47 -14.76
C LYS A 54 11.74 -7.89 -15.12
N GLY A 55 10.44 -8.15 -15.11
CA GLY A 55 9.88 -9.46 -15.42
C GLY A 55 9.97 -10.51 -14.29
N GLU A 56 10.63 -10.21 -13.18
CA GLU A 56 10.75 -11.10 -12.03
C GLU A 56 9.82 -10.70 -10.90
N GLN A 57 9.16 -11.67 -10.29
CA GLN A 57 8.39 -11.44 -9.07
C GLN A 57 9.34 -11.16 -7.90
N ARG A 58 9.23 -9.98 -7.30
CA ARG A 58 10.06 -9.54 -6.18
C ARG A 58 9.38 -9.64 -4.84
N ILE A 59 8.09 -9.36 -4.79
CA ILE A 59 7.31 -9.36 -3.55
C ILE A 59 5.98 -10.06 -3.83
N LYS A 60 5.53 -10.86 -2.87
CA LYS A 60 4.18 -11.38 -2.80
C LYS A 60 3.53 -10.82 -1.55
N LEU A 61 2.45 -10.08 -1.72
CA LEU A 61 1.68 -9.46 -0.65
C LEU A 61 0.42 -10.27 -0.41
N ASP A 62 0.04 -10.45 0.83
CA ASP A 62 -1.29 -10.89 1.21
C ASP A 62 -2.32 -9.75 1.08
N ALA A 63 -3.59 -10.02 1.40
CA ALA A 63 -4.65 -9.03 1.30
C ALA A 63 -4.41 -7.83 2.24
N GLN A 64 -3.92 -8.08 3.47
CA GLN A 64 -3.65 -7.03 4.43
C GLN A 64 -2.47 -6.15 4.02
N GLN A 65 -1.38 -6.75 3.58
CA GLN A 65 -0.23 -6.02 3.05
C GLN A 65 -0.60 -5.22 1.81
N THR A 66 -1.44 -5.78 0.93
CA THR A 66 -1.98 -5.08 -0.24
C THR A 66 -2.75 -3.83 0.17
N ALA A 67 -3.63 -3.92 1.17
CA ALA A 67 -4.37 -2.78 1.68
C ALA A 67 -3.45 -1.69 2.27
N VAL A 68 -2.41 -2.08 3.01
CA VAL A 68 -1.39 -1.13 3.53
C VAL A 68 -0.65 -0.42 2.38
N VAL A 69 -0.27 -1.15 1.31
CA VAL A 69 0.36 -0.57 0.12
C VAL A 69 -0.57 0.44 -0.55
N GLN A 70 -1.84 0.10 -0.70
CA GLN A 70 -2.85 1.00 -1.28
C GLN A 70 -3.02 2.27 -0.45
N LEU A 71 -3.09 2.17 0.88
CA LEU A 71 -3.13 3.32 1.78
C LEU A 71 -1.90 4.21 1.65
N LEU A 72 -0.69 3.62 1.68
CA LEU A 72 0.58 4.35 1.56
C LEU A 72 0.74 5.06 0.21
N SER A 73 0.11 4.52 -0.82
CA SER A 73 0.11 5.10 -2.17
C SER A 73 -0.98 6.15 -2.38
N GLY A 74 -1.77 6.46 -1.35
CA GLY A 74 -2.86 7.44 -1.42
C GLY A 74 -4.00 7.02 -2.35
N MET A 75 -4.20 5.71 -2.54
CA MET A 75 -5.26 5.19 -3.39
C MET A 75 -6.64 5.50 -2.80
N HIS A 76 -7.55 5.93 -3.65
CA HIS A 76 -8.94 6.16 -3.25
C HIS A 76 -9.72 4.84 -3.17
N GLY A 77 -10.61 4.75 -2.21
CA GLY A 77 -11.50 3.61 -2.03
C GLY A 77 -11.57 3.16 -0.58
N MET A 78 -12.47 2.23 -0.30
CA MET A 78 -12.56 1.60 1.02
C MET A 78 -11.50 0.49 1.13
N HIS A 79 -10.75 0.53 2.22
CA HIS A 79 -9.73 -0.46 2.56
C HIS A 79 -10.05 -1.05 3.92
N THR A 80 -10.26 -2.35 3.99
CA THR A 80 -10.48 -3.04 5.27
C THR A 80 -9.18 -3.75 5.69
N LEU A 81 -8.75 -3.47 6.91
CA LEU A 81 -7.58 -4.05 7.55
C LEU A 81 -8.01 -4.77 8.83
N TRP A 82 -7.41 -5.93 9.09
CA TRP A 82 -7.56 -6.61 10.37
C TRP A 82 -6.52 -6.08 11.35
N LEU A 83 -6.94 -5.28 12.31
CA LEU A 83 -6.09 -4.64 13.30
C LEU A 83 -6.56 -5.02 14.70
N ALA A 84 -5.65 -5.59 15.51
CA ALA A 84 -5.95 -6.12 16.84
C ALA A 84 -7.18 -7.06 16.82
N GLU A 85 -7.18 -8.00 15.85
CA GLU A 85 -8.20 -9.05 15.65
C GLU A 85 -9.60 -8.54 15.24
N GLU A 86 -9.72 -7.26 14.89
CA GLU A 86 -10.97 -6.65 14.45
C GLU A 86 -10.80 -5.97 13.09
N PRO A 87 -11.84 -5.96 12.25
CA PRO A 87 -11.81 -5.26 10.97
C PRO A 87 -11.94 -3.74 11.18
N VAL A 88 -11.04 -2.99 10.57
CA VAL A 88 -11.08 -1.53 10.51
C VAL A 88 -11.19 -1.10 9.06
N THR A 89 -12.29 -0.48 8.71
CA THR A 89 -12.51 0.04 7.36
C THR A 89 -12.11 1.51 7.28
N ILE A 90 -11.20 1.82 6.36
CA ILE A 90 -10.72 3.16 6.06
C ILE A 90 -11.30 3.57 4.71
N ARG A 91 -12.11 4.63 4.69
CA ARG A 91 -12.73 5.18 3.48
C ARG A 91 -11.77 6.06 2.69
N ARG A 92 -10.93 6.80 3.40
CA ARG A 92 -9.95 7.72 2.81
C ARG A 92 -8.71 7.80 3.69
N CYS A 93 -7.55 7.84 3.08
CA CYS A 93 -6.29 8.09 3.76
C CYS A 93 -5.48 9.14 3.01
N SER A 94 -4.99 10.13 3.73
CA SER A 94 -4.03 11.11 3.24
C SER A 94 -2.67 10.81 3.85
N VAL A 95 -1.66 10.61 3.00
CA VAL A 95 -0.29 10.30 3.44
C VAL A 95 0.60 11.51 3.20
N SER A 96 1.17 12.03 4.25
CA SER A 96 2.20 13.07 4.18
C SER A 96 3.55 12.51 4.63
N VAL A 97 4.58 12.88 3.87
CA VAL A 97 5.97 12.44 4.08
C VAL A 97 6.83 13.67 4.36
N THR A 98 7.50 13.70 5.50
CA THR A 98 8.43 14.78 5.88
C THR A 98 9.82 14.19 6.06
N LEU A 99 10.80 14.79 5.38
CA LEU A 99 12.22 14.41 5.49
C LEU A 99 12.94 15.35 6.46
N LYS A 100 13.73 14.79 7.37
CA LYS A 100 14.64 15.51 8.25
C LYS A 100 16.02 14.84 8.20
N GLY A 101 16.88 15.31 7.31
CA GLY A 101 18.15 14.62 7.02
C GLY A 101 17.89 13.25 6.46
N GLU A 102 18.35 12.20 7.17
CA GLU A 102 18.14 10.80 6.82
C GLU A 102 16.92 10.16 7.50
N SER A 103 16.22 10.90 8.37
CA SER A 103 15.03 10.44 9.04
C SER A 103 13.78 10.83 8.27
N VAL A 104 12.80 9.95 8.26
CA VAL A 104 11.53 10.13 7.55
C VAL A 104 10.37 10.00 8.52
N ARG A 105 9.47 10.96 8.50
CA ARG A 105 8.19 10.88 9.20
C ARG A 105 7.07 10.67 8.19
N LEU A 106 6.35 9.57 8.35
CA LEU A 106 5.10 9.28 7.65
C LEU A 106 3.94 9.66 8.57
N ARG A 107 3.01 10.46 8.07
CA ARG A 107 1.77 10.77 8.76
C ARG A 107 0.61 10.31 7.89
N LEU A 108 -0.24 9.48 8.46
CA LEU A 108 -1.47 8.99 7.87
C LEU A 108 -2.64 9.67 8.59
N ASP A 109 -3.39 10.49 7.87
CA ASP A 109 -4.64 11.06 8.33
C ASP A 109 -5.79 10.27 7.65
N CYS A 110 -6.45 9.42 8.43
CA CYS A 110 -7.44 8.44 7.97
C CYS A 110 -8.85 8.90 8.31
N GLN A 111 -9.78 8.66 7.39
CA GLN A 111 -11.22 8.73 7.63
C GLN A 111 -11.76 7.30 7.68
N ARG A 112 -12.50 6.97 8.72
CA ARG A 112 -13.13 5.65 8.87
C ARG A 112 -14.30 5.47 7.91
N GLY A 113 -14.69 4.22 7.65
CA GLY A 113 -15.98 3.90 7.02
C GLY A 113 -17.13 4.19 7.98
N ASP A 114 -18.30 4.50 7.45
CA ASP A 114 -19.44 5.00 8.20
C ASP A 114 -19.91 4.04 9.33
N GLU A 115 -19.77 2.72 9.13
CA GLU A 115 -20.13 1.69 10.11
C GLU A 115 -18.98 1.25 11.02
N THR A 116 -17.78 1.81 10.83
CA THR A 116 -16.59 1.41 11.59
C THR A 116 -16.52 2.20 12.89
N PRO A 117 -16.44 1.54 14.07
CA PRO A 117 -16.23 2.23 15.33
C PRO A 117 -14.90 2.99 15.33
N GLN A 118 -14.76 3.96 16.25
CA GLN A 118 -13.50 4.69 16.40
C GLN A 118 -12.36 3.72 16.72
N PRO A 119 -11.32 3.64 15.91
CA PRO A 119 -10.22 2.71 16.15
C PRO A 119 -9.51 2.96 17.48
N SER A 120 -9.21 1.87 18.17
CA SER A 120 -8.51 1.89 19.45
C SER A 120 -7.04 2.33 19.29
N ALA A 121 -6.42 2.70 20.39
CA ALA A 121 -4.98 3.01 20.41
C ALA A 121 -4.12 1.81 19.94
N ALA A 122 -4.54 0.58 20.25
CA ALA A 122 -3.86 -0.64 19.81
C ALA A 122 -3.93 -0.81 18.28
N GLN A 123 -5.10 -0.58 17.68
CA GLN A 123 -5.28 -0.63 16.22
C GLN A 123 -4.46 0.45 15.51
N CYS A 124 -4.46 1.67 16.03
CA CYS A 124 -3.62 2.76 15.50
C CYS A 124 -2.12 2.42 15.59
N ALA A 125 -1.68 1.86 16.74
CA ALA A 125 -0.28 1.47 16.93
C ALA A 125 0.14 0.32 16.00
N GLN A 126 -0.75 -0.64 15.76
CA GLN A 126 -0.48 -1.72 14.82
C GLN A 126 -0.35 -1.21 13.39
N LEU A 127 -1.25 -0.33 12.93
CA LEU A 127 -1.15 0.28 11.61
C LEU A 127 0.13 1.13 11.48
N ALA A 128 0.47 1.90 12.53
CA ALA A 128 1.71 2.69 12.56
C ALA A 128 2.98 1.83 12.48
N ARG A 129 2.93 0.57 12.92
CA ARG A 129 4.02 -0.41 12.80
C ARG A 129 4.06 -1.09 11.42
N LEU A 130 2.89 -1.42 10.86
CA LEU A 130 2.79 -2.08 9.55
C LEU A 130 3.32 -1.18 8.41
N CYS A 131 3.05 0.12 8.46
CA CYS A 131 3.47 1.05 7.42
C CYS A 131 5.00 1.09 7.20
N PRO A 132 5.85 1.33 8.21
CA PRO A 132 7.30 1.34 8.01
C PRO A 132 7.84 -0.04 7.64
N GLN A 133 7.28 -1.14 8.16
CA GLN A 133 7.66 -2.49 7.77
C GLN A 133 7.41 -2.74 6.28
N THR A 134 6.26 -2.30 5.76
CA THR A 134 5.92 -2.40 4.34
C THR A 134 6.89 -1.57 3.49
N VAL A 135 7.14 -0.30 3.84
CA VAL A 135 8.10 0.55 3.11
C VAL A 135 9.49 -0.08 3.10
N GLN A 136 9.96 -0.60 4.24
CA GLN A 136 11.26 -1.24 4.35
C GLN A 136 11.37 -2.51 3.49
N SER A 137 10.32 -3.34 3.47
CA SER A 137 10.27 -4.54 2.61
C SER A 137 10.42 -4.18 1.13
N PHE A 138 9.74 -3.13 0.67
CA PHE A 138 9.85 -2.64 -0.69
C PHE A 138 11.23 -2.05 -0.98
N TRP A 139 11.78 -1.28 -0.04
CA TRP A 139 13.11 -0.69 -0.16
C TRP A 139 14.21 -1.73 -0.35
N GLN A 140 14.17 -2.84 0.42
CA GLN A 140 15.09 -3.96 0.29
C GLN A 140 15.05 -4.62 -1.10
N GLN A 141 13.92 -4.51 -1.79
CA GLN A 141 13.77 -4.97 -3.18
C GLN A 141 14.11 -3.88 -4.21
N GLY A 142 14.64 -2.76 -3.76
CA GLY A 142 15.01 -1.62 -4.61
C GLY A 142 13.79 -0.86 -5.14
N ILE A 143 12.65 -0.88 -4.43
CA ILE A 143 11.40 -0.21 -4.81
C ILE A 143 11.10 0.89 -3.81
N ASP A 144 11.07 2.14 -4.27
CA ASP A 144 10.73 3.32 -3.47
C ASP A 144 9.21 3.57 -3.47
N LEU A 145 8.49 2.84 -2.60
CA LEU A 145 7.03 2.83 -2.55
C LEU A 145 6.41 4.22 -2.30
N VAL A 146 7.04 5.04 -1.47
CA VAL A 146 6.54 6.36 -1.05
C VAL A 146 7.36 7.53 -1.59
N HIS A 147 8.14 7.28 -2.63
CA HIS A 147 8.92 8.27 -3.38
C HIS A 147 9.93 9.06 -2.54
N LEU A 148 10.61 8.41 -1.59
CA LEU A 148 11.57 9.04 -0.68
C LEU A 148 12.77 9.64 -1.42
N GLN A 149 13.33 8.92 -2.40
CA GLN A 149 14.46 9.42 -3.18
C GLN A 149 14.07 10.65 -4.00
N GLN A 150 12.91 10.62 -4.66
CA GLN A 150 12.40 11.76 -5.42
C GLN A 150 12.17 12.98 -4.52
N ARG A 151 11.57 12.77 -3.34
CA ARG A 151 11.37 13.84 -2.36
C ARG A 151 12.69 14.40 -1.84
N SER A 152 13.68 13.54 -1.61
CA SER A 152 15.03 13.93 -1.22
C SER A 152 15.70 14.77 -2.31
N ALA A 153 15.57 14.39 -3.57
CA ALA A 153 16.06 15.16 -4.70
C ALA A 153 15.39 16.54 -4.82
N LEU A 154 14.07 16.61 -4.60
CA LEU A 154 13.33 17.88 -4.61
C LEU A 154 13.74 18.80 -3.46
N GLN A 155 14.04 18.25 -2.28
CA GLN A 155 14.39 19.04 -1.09
C GLN A 155 15.86 19.49 -1.08
N TYR A 156 16.79 18.63 -1.51
CA TYR A 156 18.23 18.86 -1.37
C TYR A 156 18.94 19.10 -2.71
N GLY A 157 18.27 18.87 -3.82
CA GLY A 157 18.82 18.96 -5.18
C GLY A 157 19.21 17.58 -5.74
N VAL A 158 19.14 17.47 -7.06
CA VAL A 158 19.56 16.27 -7.80
C VAL A 158 21.05 16.07 -7.64
N GLY A 159 21.48 14.86 -7.30
CA GLY A 159 22.87 14.51 -6.99
C GLY A 159 23.33 14.91 -5.57
N ARG A 160 22.43 15.47 -4.76
CA ARG A 160 22.68 15.82 -3.34
C ARG A 160 21.65 15.18 -2.42
N GLU A 161 20.96 14.15 -2.91
CA GLU A 161 19.94 13.42 -2.17
C GLU A 161 20.54 12.83 -0.88
N LYS A 162 19.84 13.02 0.24
CA LYS A 162 20.18 12.39 1.52
C LYS A 162 19.67 10.96 1.62
N ILE A 163 18.64 10.64 0.84
CA ILE A 163 18.00 9.35 0.80
C ILE A 163 18.03 8.84 -0.63
N THR A 164 18.68 7.70 -0.86
CA THR A 164 18.76 7.03 -2.16
C THR A 164 18.45 5.54 -1.99
N ILE A 165 17.80 4.94 -2.97
CA ILE A 165 17.38 3.53 -2.94
C ILE A 165 18.57 2.55 -2.89
N LYS A 166 19.78 3.03 -3.14
CA LYS A 166 21.00 2.24 -3.06
C LYS A 166 21.55 2.12 -1.63
N ASN A 167 21.12 2.99 -0.75
CA ASN A 167 21.52 3.00 0.65
C ASN A 167 20.55 2.19 1.51
N ASP A 168 20.87 2.01 2.76
CA ASP A 168 19.96 1.40 3.73
C ASP A 168 18.65 2.19 3.80
N CYS A 169 17.56 1.48 4.15
CA CYS A 169 16.29 2.13 4.35
C CYS A 169 16.40 3.17 5.47
N PRO A 170 15.97 4.41 5.25
CA PRO A 170 16.04 5.44 6.27
C PRO A 170 15.21 5.07 7.50
N GLN A 171 15.53 5.68 8.64
CA GLN A 171 14.71 5.50 9.84
C GLN A 171 13.31 6.09 9.61
N LEU A 172 12.30 5.24 9.67
CA LEU A 172 10.91 5.59 9.44
C LEU A 172 10.16 5.73 10.77
N GLN A 173 9.56 6.89 10.99
CA GLN A 173 8.60 7.12 12.08
C GLN A 173 7.22 7.31 11.49
N THR A 174 6.23 6.57 11.99
CA THR A 174 4.86 6.66 11.48
C THR A 174 3.91 7.14 12.56
N VAL A 175 3.05 8.08 12.19
CA VAL A 175 1.96 8.59 13.02
C VAL A 175 0.66 8.35 12.26
N VAL A 176 -0.28 7.66 12.88
CA VAL A 176 -1.62 7.42 12.36
C VAL A 176 -2.63 8.23 13.17
N ARG A 177 -3.52 8.92 12.47
CA ARG A 177 -4.63 9.66 13.08
C ARG A 177 -5.91 9.31 12.36
N PHE A 178 -6.94 9.02 13.12
CA PHE A 178 -8.29 8.96 12.60
C PHE A 178 -8.96 10.31 12.88
N LEU A 179 -9.33 10.97 11.80
CA LEU A 179 -9.98 12.28 11.87
C LEU A 179 -11.44 12.10 12.31
N PRO A 180 -11.96 13.01 13.13
CA PRO A 180 -13.41 13.06 13.37
C PRO A 180 -14.13 13.32 12.05
N GLU A 181 -15.39 12.94 11.98
CA GLU A 181 -16.31 13.23 10.88
C GLU A 181 -16.62 14.71 10.79
#